data_467e28ef03270bba764626abe7d5efe1
#
_entry.id   467e28ef03270bba764626abe7d5efe1
#
_cell.length_a   1.000
_cell.length_b   1.000
_cell.length_c   1.000
_cell.angle_alpha   90.00
_cell.angle_beta   90.00
_cell.angle_gamma   90.00
#
_symmetry.space_group_name_H-M   'P 1'
#
loop_
_entity.id
_entity.type
_entity.pdbx_description
1 polymer ?
#
loop_
_entity_poly.entity_id
_entity_poly.type
_entity_poly.pdbx_seq_one_letter_code
_entity_poly.pdbx_strand_id
1 'polypeptide(L)'
;MAVHGRQTLRDLFDDSPTPHIAHPPRTHHRHFYVATDGSYRPDGGGLGAVIEARDGTRVARIALSDTPPDNNVAEYRALHLGLDVLAARAPRDALVGVLVDHDDLAGNVNSAVLETQQPGWRPGGDPSVPAGSEHHWRGIQARIAGFGELRAARIDSRDNPAHPLANAPAEYAHVNRQPDRCVLPSAANAGTEATDPQFPPPSRFDRPDRVGSAGSD
;
A
#
# COMPACT_ATOMS: atom_id res chain seq x y z
N MET A 1 -9.74 -35.29 -2.71
CA MET A 1 -8.84 -34.37 -1.98
C MET A 1 -8.97 -32.99 -2.61
N ALA A 2 -9.60 -32.05 -1.92
CA ALA A 2 -9.68 -30.67 -2.42
C ALA A 2 -8.28 -30.10 -2.32
N VAL A 3 -7.70 -29.71 -3.44
CA VAL A 3 -6.48 -28.91 -3.48
C VAL A 3 -6.90 -27.56 -2.88
N HIS A 4 -6.52 -27.31 -1.63
CA HIS A 4 -6.65 -26.00 -1.04
C HIS A 4 -5.73 -25.09 -1.84
N GLY A 5 -6.30 -24.34 -2.77
CA GLY A 5 -5.61 -23.27 -3.47
C GLY A 5 -5.07 -22.29 -2.44
N ARG A 6 -3.91 -21.72 -2.72
CA ARG A 6 -3.32 -20.67 -1.89
C ARG A 6 -4.34 -19.54 -1.70
N GLN A 7 -4.62 -19.15 -0.45
CA GLN A 7 -5.48 -18.01 -0.12
C GLN A 7 -4.90 -16.74 -0.77
N THR A 8 -5.73 -16.00 -1.49
CA THR A 8 -5.34 -14.75 -2.15
C THR A 8 -5.53 -13.57 -1.22
N LEU A 9 -4.92 -12.41 -1.55
CA LEU A 9 -5.18 -11.17 -0.80
C LEU A 9 -6.65 -10.76 -0.86
N ARG A 10 -7.34 -11.10 -1.93
CA ARG A 10 -8.77 -10.88 -2.05
C ARG A 10 -9.55 -11.67 -1.00
N ASP A 11 -9.27 -12.96 -0.87
CA ASP A 11 -9.97 -13.82 0.11
C ASP A 11 -9.73 -13.28 1.53
N LEU A 12 -8.47 -12.91 1.85
CA LEU A 12 -8.13 -12.29 3.13
C LEU A 12 -8.86 -10.97 3.37
N PHE A 13 -9.01 -10.15 2.32
CA PHE A 13 -9.70 -8.86 2.44
C PHE A 13 -11.21 -9.05 2.63
N ASP A 14 -11.83 -9.98 1.92
CA ASP A 14 -13.26 -10.26 2.00
C ASP A 14 -13.63 -10.86 3.40
N ASP A 15 -12.72 -11.63 4.00
CA ASP A 15 -12.87 -12.23 5.33
C ASP A 15 -12.51 -11.27 6.47
N SER A 16 -11.81 -10.18 6.19
CA SER A 16 -11.30 -9.26 7.21
C SER A 16 -12.33 -8.24 7.66
N PRO A 17 -12.46 -7.97 8.97
CA PRO A 17 -13.29 -6.89 9.45
C PRO A 17 -12.77 -5.55 8.94
N THR A 18 -13.67 -4.73 8.44
CA THR A 18 -13.32 -3.36 8.05
C THR A 18 -13.74 -2.41 9.17
N PRO A 19 -12.78 -1.82 9.89
CA PRO A 19 -13.11 -0.89 10.94
C PRO A 19 -13.84 0.34 10.38
N HIS A 20 -14.87 0.78 11.09
CA HIS A 20 -15.54 2.07 10.93
C HIS A 20 -16.04 2.42 9.52
N ILE A 21 -16.77 1.53 8.88
CA ILE A 21 -17.45 1.88 7.66
C ILE A 21 -18.87 2.34 7.94
N ALA A 22 -19.07 3.64 7.81
CA ALA A 22 -20.40 4.23 7.90
C ALA A 22 -21.31 3.83 6.72
N HIS A 23 -20.71 3.36 5.60
CA HIS A 23 -21.43 2.96 4.40
C HIS A 23 -20.82 1.70 3.80
N PRO A 24 -21.66 0.75 3.34
CA PRO A 24 -21.17 -0.42 2.61
C PRO A 24 -20.44 0.03 1.35
N PRO A 25 -19.41 -0.70 0.91
CA PRO A 25 -18.70 -0.38 -0.31
C PRO A 25 -19.68 -0.42 -1.50
N ARG A 26 -19.52 0.50 -2.42
CA ARG A 26 -20.30 0.53 -3.66
C ARG A 26 -20.05 -0.70 -4.53
N THR A 27 -18.88 -1.31 -4.40
CA THR A 27 -18.50 -2.54 -5.09
C THR A 27 -17.83 -3.50 -4.12
N HIS A 28 -18.19 -4.79 -4.16
CA HIS A 28 -17.53 -5.84 -3.38
C HIS A 28 -16.18 -6.27 -3.97
N HIS A 29 -15.81 -5.76 -5.14
CA HIS A 29 -14.64 -6.23 -5.86
C HIS A 29 -13.67 -5.09 -6.12
N ARG A 30 -12.43 -5.28 -5.70
CA ARG A 30 -11.31 -4.39 -6.00
C ARG A 30 -10.56 -4.88 -7.23
N HIS A 31 -9.84 -3.98 -7.89
CA HIS A 31 -8.96 -4.34 -9.00
C HIS A 31 -7.63 -4.90 -8.48
N PHE A 32 -7.15 -4.34 -7.37
CA PHE A 32 -5.91 -4.72 -6.72
C PHE A 32 -6.08 -4.81 -5.21
N TYR A 33 -5.21 -5.64 -4.61
CA TYR A 33 -5.11 -5.80 -3.18
C TYR A 33 -3.65 -5.62 -2.76
N VAL A 34 -3.43 -4.92 -1.66
CA VAL A 34 -2.11 -4.63 -1.08
C VAL A 34 -2.13 -5.05 0.36
N ALA A 35 -1.24 -5.95 0.75
CA ALA A 35 -0.95 -6.23 2.14
C ALA A 35 0.40 -5.61 2.51
N THR A 36 0.48 -4.90 3.63
CA THR A 36 1.71 -4.29 4.12
C THR A 36 1.95 -4.61 5.58
N ASP A 37 3.22 -4.63 5.96
CA ASP A 37 3.67 -4.85 7.32
C ASP A 37 4.97 -4.08 7.56
N GLY A 38 5.08 -3.45 8.71
CA GLY A 38 6.29 -2.79 9.17
C GLY A 38 6.84 -3.48 10.41
N SER A 39 8.15 -3.63 10.52
CA SER A 39 8.77 -4.16 11.73
C SER A 39 9.83 -3.23 12.28
N TYR A 40 9.88 -3.15 13.58
CA TYR A 40 10.90 -2.43 14.33
C TYR A 40 11.68 -3.38 15.24
N ARG A 41 13.00 -3.22 15.24
CA ARG A 41 13.91 -3.83 16.22
C ARG A 41 15.02 -2.84 16.53
N PRO A 42 15.66 -2.91 17.72
CA PRO A 42 16.77 -2.01 18.09
C PRO A 42 17.97 -2.04 17.13
N ASP A 43 18.19 -3.17 16.48
CA ASP A 43 19.28 -3.41 15.52
C ASP A 43 18.85 -3.26 14.05
N GLY A 44 17.65 -2.77 13.83
CA GLY A 44 17.05 -2.57 12.50
C GLY A 44 15.73 -3.29 12.35
N GLY A 45 14.95 -2.89 11.37
CA GLY A 45 13.64 -3.45 11.05
C GLY A 45 13.49 -3.67 9.56
N GLY A 46 12.24 -3.72 9.11
CA GLY A 46 11.96 -3.87 7.70
C GLY A 46 10.56 -3.45 7.30
N LEU A 47 10.39 -3.29 6.00
CA LEU A 47 9.14 -2.96 5.34
C LEU A 47 8.79 -4.09 4.38
N GLY A 48 7.61 -4.65 4.53
CA GLY A 48 7.07 -5.69 3.68
C GLY A 48 5.85 -5.21 2.90
N ALA A 49 5.76 -5.58 1.63
CA ALA A 49 4.53 -5.39 0.85
C ALA A 49 4.29 -6.57 -0.10
N VAL A 50 3.03 -6.94 -0.25
CA VAL A 50 2.56 -7.92 -1.23
C VAL A 50 1.41 -7.30 -2.00
N ILE A 51 1.48 -7.31 -3.32
CA ILE A 51 0.46 -6.74 -4.20
C ILE A 51 -0.05 -7.84 -5.12
N GLU A 52 -1.37 -7.97 -5.19
CA GLU A 52 -2.05 -8.92 -6.09
C GLU A 52 -3.16 -8.23 -6.87
N ALA A 53 -3.36 -8.65 -8.10
CA ALA A 53 -4.55 -8.31 -8.87
C ALA A 53 -5.75 -9.14 -8.35
N ARG A 54 -6.94 -8.77 -8.76
CA ARG A 54 -8.21 -9.40 -8.36
C ARG A 54 -8.26 -10.91 -8.54
N ASP A 55 -7.60 -11.43 -9.55
CA ASP A 55 -7.54 -12.85 -9.88
C ASP A 55 -6.48 -13.63 -9.07
N GLY A 56 -5.81 -12.96 -8.12
CA GLY A 56 -4.71 -13.52 -7.34
C GLY A 56 -3.36 -13.51 -8.05
N THR A 57 -3.28 -12.92 -9.26
CA THR A 57 -2.00 -12.75 -9.95
C THR A 57 -1.11 -11.80 -9.15
N ARG A 58 0.13 -12.23 -8.87
CA ARG A 58 1.10 -11.43 -8.14
C ARG A 58 1.62 -10.28 -9.00
N VAL A 59 1.43 -9.06 -8.51
CA VAL A 59 1.93 -7.82 -9.13
C VAL A 59 3.32 -7.48 -8.59
N ALA A 60 3.50 -7.50 -7.27
CA ALA A 60 4.79 -7.26 -6.66
C ALA A 60 4.91 -7.93 -5.28
N ARG A 61 6.14 -8.18 -4.86
CA ARG A 61 6.53 -8.41 -3.46
C ARG A 61 7.75 -7.56 -3.17
N ILE A 62 7.79 -6.99 -1.97
CA ILE A 62 8.87 -6.10 -1.55
C ILE A 62 9.27 -6.48 -0.14
N ALA A 63 10.58 -6.55 0.08
CA ALA A 63 11.19 -6.74 1.38
C ALA A 63 12.39 -5.78 1.47
N LEU A 64 12.27 -4.72 2.26
CA LEU A 64 13.31 -3.71 2.43
C LEU A 64 13.75 -3.63 3.88
N SER A 65 15.05 -3.64 4.12
CA SER A 65 15.60 -3.28 5.42
C SER A 65 15.38 -1.79 5.68
N ASP A 66 14.95 -1.44 6.88
CA ASP A 66 14.72 -0.06 7.32
C ASP A 66 15.14 0.10 8.79
N THR A 67 15.28 1.33 9.22
CA THR A 67 15.57 1.71 10.60
C THR A 67 14.51 2.69 11.11
N PRO A 68 13.25 2.24 11.27
CA PRO A 68 12.20 3.09 11.80
C PRO A 68 12.48 3.38 13.28
N PRO A 69 12.00 4.49 13.84
CA PRO A 69 12.17 4.80 15.27
C PRO A 69 11.32 3.90 16.18
N ASP A 70 10.19 3.41 15.68
CA ASP A 70 9.27 2.51 16.37
C ASP A 70 8.42 1.71 15.37
N ASN A 71 7.59 0.80 15.89
CA ASN A 71 6.75 -0.07 15.06
C ASN A 71 5.63 0.70 14.34
N ASN A 72 5.03 1.70 14.98
CA ASN A 72 3.96 2.47 14.35
C ASN A 72 4.47 3.22 13.12
N VAL A 73 5.65 3.84 13.22
CA VAL A 73 6.30 4.51 12.08
C VAL A 73 6.63 3.51 10.98
N ALA A 74 7.08 2.28 11.34
CA ALA A 74 7.34 1.23 10.36
C ALA A 74 6.10 0.88 9.54
N GLU A 75 4.93 0.76 10.18
CA GLU A 75 3.66 0.47 9.52
C GLU A 75 3.27 1.55 8.50
N TYR A 76 3.38 2.83 8.87
CA TYR A 76 3.11 3.94 7.95
C TYR A 76 4.08 3.97 6.77
N ARG A 77 5.36 3.65 7.00
CA ARG A 77 6.37 3.54 5.94
C ARG A 77 6.05 2.39 4.99
N ALA A 78 5.68 1.22 5.52
CA ALA A 78 5.35 0.06 4.73
C ALA A 78 4.12 0.30 3.84
N LEU A 79 3.06 0.92 4.39
CA LEU A 79 1.88 1.27 3.61
C LEU A 79 2.20 2.29 2.51
N HIS A 80 2.96 3.36 2.84
CA HIS A 80 3.38 4.34 1.84
C HIS A 80 4.15 3.68 0.69
N LEU A 81 5.12 2.82 1.00
CA LEU A 81 5.89 2.06 0.02
C LEU A 81 4.99 1.18 -0.86
N GLY A 82 4.08 0.40 -0.25
CA GLY A 82 3.17 -0.48 -0.98
C GLY A 82 2.26 0.27 -1.94
N LEU A 83 1.71 1.40 -1.51
CA LEU A 83 0.86 2.25 -2.34
C LEU A 83 1.65 2.96 -3.45
N ASP A 84 2.90 3.38 -3.21
CA ASP A 84 3.77 3.97 -4.23
C ASP A 84 4.07 2.97 -5.34
N VAL A 85 4.41 1.74 -4.96
CA VAL A 85 4.70 0.66 -5.92
C VAL A 85 3.45 0.31 -6.72
N LEU A 86 2.28 0.25 -6.08
CA LEU A 86 1.03 0.01 -6.80
C LEU A 86 0.71 1.16 -7.76
N ALA A 87 0.82 2.42 -7.31
CA ALA A 87 0.52 3.59 -8.12
C ALA A 87 1.39 3.71 -9.38
N ALA A 88 2.62 3.17 -9.32
CA ALA A 88 3.49 3.09 -10.49
C ALA A 88 3.06 2.02 -11.52
N ARG A 89 2.11 1.15 -11.18
CA ARG A 89 1.72 -0.02 -11.99
C ARG A 89 0.22 -0.10 -12.30
N ALA A 90 -0.61 0.56 -11.51
CA ALA A 90 -2.06 0.50 -11.62
C ALA A 90 -2.63 1.72 -12.35
N PRO A 91 -3.78 1.59 -13.05
CA PRO A 91 -4.52 2.73 -13.57
C PRO A 91 -4.95 3.68 -12.43
N ARG A 92 -5.10 4.97 -12.75
CA ARG A 92 -5.53 6.00 -11.75
C ARG A 92 -6.92 5.76 -11.17
N ASP A 93 -7.80 5.16 -11.93
CA ASP A 93 -9.17 4.80 -11.52
C ASP A 93 -9.23 3.42 -10.84
N ALA A 94 -8.10 2.84 -10.48
CA ALA A 94 -8.05 1.54 -9.83
C ALA A 94 -8.82 1.54 -8.50
N LEU A 95 -9.58 0.47 -8.26
CA LEU A 95 -10.21 0.20 -6.98
C LEU A 95 -9.25 -0.68 -6.16
N VAL A 96 -8.87 -0.22 -4.98
CA VAL A 96 -7.80 -0.83 -4.17
C VAL A 96 -8.32 -1.28 -2.81
N GLY A 97 -8.02 -2.53 -2.44
CA GLY A 97 -8.15 -3.05 -1.08
C GLY A 97 -6.81 -3.07 -0.39
N VAL A 98 -6.74 -2.55 0.82
CA VAL A 98 -5.52 -2.50 1.65
C VAL A 98 -5.72 -3.37 2.88
N LEU A 99 -4.74 -4.22 3.18
CA LEU A 99 -4.66 -5.06 4.37
C LEU A 99 -3.49 -4.59 5.23
N VAL A 100 -3.79 -4.18 6.46
CA VAL A 100 -2.80 -3.80 7.48
C VAL A 100 -3.17 -4.48 8.81
N ASP A 101 -2.19 -4.71 9.66
CA ASP A 101 -2.44 -5.30 10.99
C ASP A 101 -2.56 -4.26 12.11
N HIS A 102 -2.56 -2.97 11.75
CA HIS A 102 -2.63 -1.83 12.66
C HIS A 102 -4.00 -1.14 12.57
N ASP A 103 -4.78 -1.19 13.66
CA ASP A 103 -6.15 -0.66 13.72
C ASP A 103 -6.24 0.83 13.40
N ASP A 104 -5.40 1.66 14.06
CA ASP A 104 -5.42 3.11 13.86
C ASP A 104 -5.06 3.48 12.43
N LEU A 105 -4.11 2.77 11.81
CA LEU A 105 -3.72 3.01 10.42
C LEU A 105 -4.88 2.70 9.47
N ALA A 106 -5.56 1.56 9.65
CA ALA A 106 -6.74 1.21 8.86
C ALA A 106 -7.86 2.25 9.03
N GLY A 107 -8.10 2.69 10.27
CA GLY A 107 -9.08 3.73 10.61
C GLY A 107 -8.74 5.08 9.97
N ASN A 108 -7.49 5.53 10.06
CA ASN A 108 -7.03 6.78 9.45
C ASN A 108 -7.14 6.76 7.93
N VAL A 109 -6.77 5.65 7.29
CA VAL A 109 -6.92 5.48 5.83
C VAL A 109 -8.38 5.59 5.41
N ASN A 110 -9.29 4.87 6.07
CA ASN A 110 -10.72 4.91 5.74
C ASN A 110 -11.32 6.29 6.00
N SER A 111 -10.89 6.99 7.06
CA SER A 111 -11.30 8.38 7.34
C SER A 111 -10.87 9.33 6.22
N ALA A 112 -9.62 9.24 5.77
CA ALA A 112 -9.13 10.06 4.67
C ALA A 112 -9.86 9.77 3.34
N VAL A 113 -10.22 8.52 3.09
CA VAL A 113 -11.05 8.15 1.93
C VAL A 113 -12.42 8.80 2.01
N LEU A 114 -13.08 8.76 3.16
CA LEU A 114 -14.40 9.38 3.36
C LEU A 114 -14.33 10.91 3.20
N GLU A 115 -13.30 11.57 3.71
CA GLU A 115 -13.07 13.00 3.50
C GLU A 115 -12.98 13.37 2.01
N THR A 116 -12.32 12.53 1.23
CA THR A 116 -12.14 12.73 -0.21
C THR A 116 -13.45 12.49 -0.99
N GLN A 117 -14.23 11.48 -0.59
CA GLN A 117 -15.41 11.02 -1.34
C GLN A 117 -16.72 11.69 -0.92
N GLN A 118 -16.80 12.22 0.30
CA GLN A 118 -18.02 12.80 0.86
C GLN A 118 -17.81 14.25 1.30
N PRO A 119 -18.06 15.23 0.43
CA PRO A 119 -17.97 16.63 0.81
C PRO A 119 -18.86 16.93 2.03
N GLY A 120 -18.25 17.44 3.09
CA GLY A 120 -18.94 17.73 4.35
C GLY A 120 -18.82 16.66 5.43
N TRP A 121 -18.37 15.46 5.12
CA TRP A 121 -17.99 14.49 6.14
C TRP A 121 -16.80 15.02 6.96
N ARG A 122 -16.85 14.80 8.26
CA ARG A 122 -15.73 15.13 9.17
C ARG A 122 -15.51 13.95 10.10
N PRO A 123 -14.26 13.58 10.34
CA PRO A 123 -13.93 12.58 11.37
C PRO A 123 -14.37 13.10 12.74
N GLY A 124 -14.69 12.18 13.65
CA GLY A 124 -15.02 12.52 15.04
C GLY A 124 -13.83 13.04 15.87
N GLY A 125 -12.64 13.10 15.28
CA GLY A 125 -11.38 13.59 15.83
C GLY A 125 -10.31 13.64 14.75
N ASP A 126 -9.21 14.34 15.02
CA ASP A 126 -8.04 14.34 14.14
C ASP A 126 -7.43 12.93 14.06
N PRO A 127 -6.91 12.52 12.90
CA PRO A 127 -6.24 11.24 12.76
C PRO A 127 -5.03 11.16 13.70
N SER A 128 -4.95 10.09 14.47
CA SER A 128 -3.82 9.80 15.34
C SER A 128 -2.63 9.32 14.50
N VAL A 129 -1.86 10.24 13.95
CA VAL A 129 -0.65 9.93 13.17
C VAL A 129 0.56 9.94 14.09
N PRO A 130 1.36 8.86 14.16
CA PRO A 130 2.55 8.81 14.99
C PRO A 130 3.55 9.91 14.63
N ALA A 131 4.20 10.48 15.65
CA ALA A 131 5.26 11.46 15.44
C ALA A 131 6.37 10.88 14.54
N GLY A 132 6.80 11.63 13.53
CA GLY A 132 7.76 11.15 12.53
C GLY A 132 7.14 10.41 11.34
N SER A 133 5.81 10.19 11.33
CA SER A 133 5.09 9.60 10.19
C SER A 133 4.40 10.62 9.30
N GLU A 134 4.48 11.92 9.60
CA GLU A 134 3.70 12.96 8.90
C GLU A 134 4.02 13.03 7.41
N HIS A 135 5.28 12.78 7.04
CA HIS A 135 5.69 12.72 5.63
C HIS A 135 5.05 11.53 4.92
N HIS A 136 5.10 10.36 5.55
CA HIS A 136 4.52 9.13 4.99
C HIS A 136 3.00 9.23 4.93
N TRP A 137 2.37 9.81 5.95
CA TRP A 137 0.94 10.06 5.95
C TRP A 137 0.49 10.96 4.79
N ARG A 138 1.20 12.07 4.54
CA ARG A 138 0.93 12.92 3.37
C ARG A 138 1.08 12.16 2.05
N GLY A 139 2.08 11.28 1.95
CA GLY A 139 2.25 10.40 0.79
C GLY A 139 1.07 9.44 0.62
N ILE A 140 0.63 8.79 1.70
CA ILE A 140 -0.55 7.91 1.70
C ILE A 140 -1.80 8.67 1.25
N GLN A 141 -2.06 9.86 1.80
CA GLN A 141 -3.21 10.71 1.40
C GLN A 141 -3.16 11.07 -0.09
N ALA A 142 -1.97 11.39 -0.61
CA ALA A 142 -1.80 11.69 -2.04
C ALA A 142 -2.12 10.45 -2.91
N ARG A 143 -1.78 9.23 -2.46
CA ARG A 143 -2.14 7.99 -3.16
C ARG A 143 -3.63 7.68 -3.04
N ILE A 144 -4.25 7.91 -1.88
CA ILE A 144 -5.71 7.79 -1.71
C ILE A 144 -6.44 8.66 -2.75
N ALA A 145 -6.03 9.92 -2.89
CA ALA A 145 -6.61 10.84 -3.86
C ALA A 145 -6.32 10.46 -5.33
N GLY A 146 -5.28 9.67 -5.56
CA GLY A 146 -4.85 9.23 -6.90
C GLY A 146 -5.54 7.98 -7.42
N PHE A 147 -6.22 7.20 -6.57
CA PHE A 147 -6.98 6.01 -6.95
C PHE A 147 -8.47 6.32 -7.11
N GLY A 148 -9.20 5.50 -7.87
CA GLY A 148 -10.65 5.64 -8.02
C GLY A 148 -11.40 5.38 -6.71
N GLU A 149 -10.97 4.39 -5.97
CA GLU A 149 -11.46 4.09 -4.62
C GLU A 149 -10.40 3.29 -3.86
N LEU A 150 -10.24 3.57 -2.58
CA LEU A 150 -9.39 2.79 -1.70
C LEU A 150 -10.14 2.45 -0.41
N ARG A 151 -9.88 1.30 0.14
CA ARG A 151 -10.44 0.85 1.41
C ARG A 151 -9.42 0.00 2.15
N ALA A 152 -9.25 0.28 3.44
CA ALA A 152 -8.41 -0.52 4.32
C ALA A 152 -9.25 -1.49 5.17
N ALA A 153 -8.73 -2.69 5.38
CA ALA A 153 -9.23 -3.68 6.31
C ALA A 153 -8.09 -4.13 7.24
N ARG A 154 -8.46 -4.50 8.46
CA ARG A 154 -7.51 -5.06 9.40
C ARG A 154 -7.34 -6.57 9.16
N ILE A 155 -6.10 -7.03 9.18
CA ILE A 155 -5.74 -8.44 9.14
C ILE A 155 -4.94 -8.81 10.41
N ASP A 156 -5.00 -10.06 10.84
CA ASP A 156 -4.13 -10.54 11.91
C ASP A 156 -2.69 -10.68 11.39
N SER A 157 -1.68 -10.26 12.15
CA SER A 157 -0.26 -10.30 11.73
C SER A 157 0.18 -11.70 11.26
N ARG A 158 -0.33 -12.77 11.90
CA ARG A 158 -0.03 -14.16 11.52
C ARG A 158 -0.54 -14.55 10.13
N ASP A 159 -1.62 -13.89 9.68
CA ASP A 159 -2.27 -14.14 8.40
C ASP A 159 -1.81 -13.14 7.32
N ASN A 160 -1.05 -12.11 7.74
CA ASN A 160 -0.53 -11.08 6.84
C ASN A 160 0.66 -11.61 6.02
N PRO A 161 0.54 -11.80 4.70
CA PRO A 161 1.63 -12.34 3.88
C PRO A 161 2.80 -11.36 3.71
N ALA A 162 2.68 -10.09 4.11
CA ALA A 162 3.77 -9.13 4.18
C ALA A 162 4.62 -9.30 5.44
N HIS A 163 4.07 -9.92 6.50
CA HIS A 163 4.74 -10.07 7.79
C HIS A 163 6.14 -10.72 7.71
N PRO A 164 6.35 -11.87 7.05
CA PRO A 164 7.70 -12.43 6.93
C PRO A 164 8.65 -11.52 6.14
N LEU A 165 8.15 -10.74 5.17
CA LEU A 165 8.95 -9.82 4.37
C LEU A 165 9.50 -8.66 5.21
N ALA A 166 8.69 -8.12 6.12
CA ALA A 166 9.08 -7.08 7.06
C ALA A 166 10.02 -7.60 8.16
N ASN A 167 9.75 -8.80 8.68
CA ASN A 167 10.48 -9.33 9.82
C ASN A 167 11.84 -9.95 9.47
N ALA A 168 12.05 -10.41 8.23
CA ALA A 168 13.32 -10.97 7.77
C ALA A 168 13.70 -10.42 6.38
N PRO A 169 13.80 -9.09 6.20
CA PRO A 169 13.95 -8.48 4.88
C PRO A 169 15.22 -8.95 4.14
N ALA A 170 16.29 -9.25 4.86
CA ALA A 170 17.53 -9.76 4.27
C ALA A 170 17.35 -11.13 3.62
N GLU A 171 16.55 -12.01 4.23
CA GLU A 171 16.26 -13.34 3.70
C GLU A 171 15.39 -13.28 2.43
N TYR A 172 14.54 -12.28 2.34
CA TYR A 172 13.62 -12.05 1.24
C TYR A 172 14.09 -11.00 0.22
N ALA A 173 15.31 -10.48 0.35
CA ALA A 173 15.84 -9.45 -0.57
C ALA A 173 15.79 -9.88 -2.06
N HIS A 174 15.78 -11.18 -2.34
CA HIS A 174 15.65 -11.71 -3.69
C HIS A 174 14.30 -11.41 -4.36
N VAL A 175 13.22 -11.16 -3.59
CA VAL A 175 11.91 -10.85 -4.16
C VAL A 175 11.90 -9.48 -4.85
N ASN A 176 12.74 -8.53 -4.43
CA ASN A 176 12.86 -7.21 -5.01
C ASN A 176 13.44 -7.24 -6.44
N ARG A 177 14.08 -8.34 -6.82
CA ARG A 177 14.69 -8.56 -8.14
C ARG A 177 13.83 -9.40 -9.08
N GLN A 178 12.67 -9.86 -8.61
CA GLN A 178 11.76 -10.60 -9.49
C GLN A 178 11.27 -9.65 -10.57
N PRO A 179 11.35 -10.05 -11.86
CA PRO A 179 10.85 -9.21 -12.93
C PRO A 179 9.38 -8.90 -12.68
N ASP A 180 9.01 -7.66 -12.93
CA ASP A 180 7.65 -7.19 -12.82
C ASP A 180 6.74 -8.03 -13.71
N ARG A 181 6.08 -8.99 -13.14
CA ARG A 181 4.97 -9.70 -13.79
C ARG A 181 3.70 -8.88 -13.61
N CYS A 182 3.78 -7.62 -14.02
CA CYS A 182 2.59 -6.80 -14.15
C CYS A 182 1.82 -7.31 -15.36
N VAL A 183 0.99 -8.29 -15.18
CA VAL A 183 -0.15 -8.46 -16.06
C VAL A 183 -1.15 -7.42 -15.58
N LEU A 184 -1.05 -6.20 -16.10
CA LEU A 184 -2.18 -5.30 -16.05
C LEU A 184 -3.37 -6.10 -16.57
N PRO A 185 -4.53 -6.08 -15.90
CA PRO A 185 -5.74 -6.64 -16.48
C PRO A 185 -5.80 -6.07 -17.87
N SER A 186 -5.74 -6.93 -18.88
CA SER A 186 -5.83 -6.51 -20.27
C SER A 186 -7.00 -5.57 -20.34
N ALA A 187 -6.79 -4.36 -20.81
CA ALA A 187 -7.83 -3.40 -21.10
C ALA A 187 -8.64 -3.91 -22.30
N ALA A 188 -9.21 -5.09 -22.15
CA ALA A 188 -10.25 -5.59 -23.01
C ALA A 188 -11.42 -4.64 -22.78
N ASN A 189 -11.57 -3.70 -23.71
CA ASN A 189 -12.66 -2.73 -23.85
C ASN A 189 -12.54 -1.39 -23.12
N ALA A 190 -11.43 -0.71 -23.29
CA ALA A 190 -11.42 0.74 -23.23
C ALA A 190 -10.86 1.26 -24.55
N GLY A 191 -11.73 1.37 -25.55
CA GLY A 191 -11.47 2.29 -26.66
C GLY A 191 -11.50 3.69 -26.12
N THR A 192 -10.32 4.25 -25.85
CA THR A 192 -10.09 5.70 -25.81
C THR A 192 -8.56 5.90 -25.71
N GLU A 193 -8.06 6.79 -26.53
CA GLU A 193 -6.69 7.12 -26.71
C GLU A 193 -5.90 7.26 -25.40
N ALA A 194 -4.76 6.58 -25.34
CA ALA A 194 -3.80 6.64 -24.26
C ALA A 194 -3.20 8.06 -24.18
N THR A 195 -3.78 8.89 -23.34
CA THR A 195 -3.07 10.04 -22.81
C THR A 195 -2.05 9.51 -21.80
N ASP A 196 -0.79 9.80 -22.05
CA ASP A 196 0.36 9.44 -21.23
C ASP A 196 0.05 9.73 -19.73
N PRO A 197 0.05 8.73 -18.83
CA PRO A 197 -0.32 8.97 -17.44
C PRO A 197 0.76 9.82 -16.76
N GLN A 198 0.45 11.10 -16.53
CA GLN A 198 1.28 11.93 -15.66
C GLN A 198 1.11 11.45 -14.21
N PHE A 199 1.92 10.50 -13.80
CA PHE A 199 2.04 10.14 -12.40
C PHE A 199 2.65 11.31 -11.61
N PRO A 200 2.22 11.54 -10.36
CA PRO A 200 2.95 12.43 -9.47
C PRO A 200 4.40 11.97 -9.36
N PRO A 201 5.36 12.88 -9.18
CA PRO A 201 6.76 12.53 -9.15
C PRO A 201 7.03 11.43 -8.11
N PRO A 202 7.99 10.55 -8.38
CA PRO A 202 8.35 9.47 -7.46
C PRO A 202 8.67 10.01 -6.08
N SER A 203 8.34 9.23 -5.06
CA SER A 203 8.65 9.58 -3.69
C SER A 203 10.16 9.70 -3.47
N ARG A 204 10.55 10.27 -2.34
CA ARG A 204 11.95 10.58 -1.98
C ARG A 204 12.93 9.40 -2.09
N PHE A 205 12.43 8.19 -2.23
CA PHE A 205 13.25 6.97 -2.36
C PHE A 205 13.94 6.82 -3.72
N ASP A 206 13.50 7.56 -4.75
CA ASP A 206 14.02 7.42 -6.12
C ASP A 206 14.96 8.55 -6.58
N ARG A 207 15.32 9.52 -5.71
CA ARG A 207 16.29 10.55 -6.06
C ARG A 207 17.68 10.16 -5.57
N PRO A 208 18.63 9.82 -6.45
CA PRO A 208 20.03 9.85 -6.08
C PRO A 208 20.42 11.30 -5.76
N ASP A 209 21.06 11.50 -4.60
CA ASP A 209 21.63 12.78 -4.22
C ASP A 209 22.48 13.34 -5.37
N ARG A 210 22.04 14.43 -5.97
CA ARG A 210 22.91 15.23 -6.85
C ARG A 210 23.96 15.88 -5.94
N VAL A 211 25.11 15.25 -5.89
CA VAL A 211 26.33 15.90 -5.39
C VAL A 211 26.56 17.15 -6.24
N GLY A 212 26.29 18.30 -5.66
CA GLY A 212 26.60 19.58 -6.27
C GLY A 212 28.11 19.69 -6.41
N SER A 213 28.61 19.64 -7.64
CA SER A 213 29.96 20.09 -7.97
C SER A 213 30.00 21.61 -7.81
N ALA A 214 30.59 22.07 -6.73
CA ALA A 214 31.05 23.45 -6.60
C ALA A 214 32.20 23.65 -7.59
N GLY A 215 31.92 24.32 -8.71
CA GLY A 215 32.95 24.86 -9.59
C GLY A 215 33.58 26.08 -8.93
N SER A 216 34.87 25.99 -8.78
CA SER A 216 35.73 27.14 -8.50
C SER A 216 35.85 27.98 -9.75
N ASP A 217 35.69 29.28 -9.58
CA ASP A 217 36.59 30.32 -10.17
C ASP A 217 36.32 31.62 -9.42
#